data_f7dd2f8ad8e9a7bd6380cb4f4236c801
#
_entry.id   f7dd2f8ad8e9a7bd6380cb4f4236c801
#
_cell.length_a   1.000
_cell.length_b   1.000
_cell.length_c   1.000
_cell.angle_alpha   90.00
_cell.angle_beta   90.00
_cell.angle_gamma   90.00
#
_symmetry.space_group_name_H-M   'P 1'
#
loop_
_entity.id
_entity.type
_entity.pdbx_description
1 polymer ?
#
loop_
_entity_poly.entity_id
_entity_poly.type
_entity_poly.pdbx_seq_one_letter_code
_entity_poly.pdbx_strand_id
1 'polypeptide(L)'
;VEGKARLNVRYEESITTPTSMVDLADAVTYMKLHNEAIKTRDPLGATMYSQQKIDNTIAGGNPYVYPANDWYDIMFKKQAHSRRLNFNLSGGGKVASYYITGTYNSDKGNQKVDGVSNFNNNVNLNRYILRSNVNFNVTRATTASVRLLGCFEDYSGPLDGGDNLYKKVMNANPALFPPYYLPDEANKYTQHVLFGNADKAQYMNPYAEMVKGYKEYSTSNMFAQFELEQKLDFITEGLSLRGLFNTSRY
;
A
#
# COMPACT_ATOMS: atom_id res chain seq x y z
N VAL A 1 -33.75 -15.07 -7.32
CA VAL A 1 -33.84 -15.78 -8.62
C VAL A 1 -34.09 -17.25 -8.32
N GLU A 2 -35.21 -17.78 -8.75
CA GLU A 2 -35.46 -19.22 -8.66
C GLU A 2 -34.59 -19.96 -9.68
N GLY A 3 -33.97 -21.06 -9.28
CA GLY A 3 -33.14 -21.88 -10.15
C GLY A 3 -32.08 -22.68 -9.42
N LYS A 4 -31.41 -23.56 -10.17
CA LYS A 4 -30.28 -24.38 -9.65
C LYS A 4 -29.16 -23.47 -9.16
N ALA A 5 -28.41 -23.94 -8.17
CA ALA A 5 -27.20 -23.26 -7.70
C ALA A 5 -26.22 -23.02 -8.86
N ARG A 6 -25.73 -21.78 -8.98
CA ARG A 6 -24.72 -21.37 -9.96
C ARG A 6 -23.54 -20.78 -9.20
N LEU A 7 -22.37 -21.34 -9.41
CA LEU A 7 -21.12 -20.83 -8.88
C LEU A 7 -20.32 -20.22 -10.04
N ASN A 8 -19.84 -19.00 -9.85
CA ASN A 8 -18.86 -18.36 -10.73
C ASN A 8 -17.63 -18.00 -9.91
N VAL A 9 -16.44 -18.31 -10.40
CA VAL A 9 -15.15 -17.97 -9.79
C VAL A 9 -14.29 -17.27 -10.82
N ARG A 10 -13.71 -16.12 -10.45
CA ARG A 10 -12.82 -15.34 -11.29
C ARG A 10 -11.54 -15.02 -10.52
N TYR A 11 -10.40 -15.39 -11.07
CA TYR A 11 -9.09 -15.02 -10.58
C TYR A 11 -8.42 -14.06 -11.57
N GLU A 12 -7.82 -13.00 -11.03
CA GLU A 12 -7.08 -12.00 -11.79
C GLU A 12 -5.73 -11.77 -11.11
N GLU A 13 -4.68 -11.70 -11.90
CA GLU A 13 -3.36 -11.24 -11.49
C GLU A 13 -2.98 -10.02 -12.35
N SER A 14 -2.51 -8.96 -11.69
CA SER A 14 -2.16 -7.71 -12.34
C SER A 14 -0.73 -7.35 -12.01
N ILE A 15 0.01 -6.93 -13.02
CA ILE A 15 1.33 -6.33 -12.89
C ILE A 15 1.17 -4.85 -13.23
N THR A 16 1.51 -3.98 -12.30
CA THR A 16 1.40 -2.55 -12.46
C THR A 16 2.79 -1.94 -12.59
N THR A 17 2.98 -1.11 -13.61
CA THR A 17 4.18 -0.30 -13.83
C THR A 17 3.79 1.18 -13.84
N PRO A 18 4.61 2.09 -13.29
CA PRO A 18 4.39 3.52 -13.46
C PRO A 18 4.37 3.90 -14.95
N THR A 19 3.38 4.67 -15.35
CA THR A 19 3.28 5.19 -16.75
C THR A 19 4.23 6.35 -17.01
N SER A 20 4.64 7.05 -15.94
CA SER A 20 5.64 8.11 -15.97
C SER A 20 6.39 8.09 -14.66
N MET A 21 7.68 8.31 -14.71
CA MET A 21 8.55 8.51 -13.55
C MET A 21 9.12 9.92 -13.60
N VAL A 22 9.37 10.50 -12.45
CA VAL A 22 10.07 11.78 -12.36
C VAL A 22 11.54 11.52 -12.71
N ASP A 23 12.04 12.23 -13.70
CA ASP A 23 13.46 12.21 -14.06
C ASP A 23 14.23 13.14 -13.11
N LEU A 24 14.95 12.54 -12.19
CA LEU A 24 15.74 13.27 -11.19
C LEU A 24 17.15 13.49 -11.73
N ALA A 25 17.75 14.61 -11.35
CA ALA A 25 19.14 14.89 -11.65
C ALA A 25 20.07 13.83 -11.01
N ASP A 26 20.98 13.28 -11.78
CA ASP A 26 22.04 12.43 -11.25
C ASP A 26 22.95 13.20 -10.26
N ALA A 27 23.76 12.47 -9.48
CA ALA A 27 24.59 13.08 -8.44
C ALA A 27 25.54 14.16 -8.97
N VAL A 28 26.11 13.98 -10.17
CA VAL A 28 27.06 14.93 -10.77
C VAL A 28 26.34 16.20 -11.21
N THR A 29 25.22 16.05 -11.91
CA THR A 29 24.36 17.15 -12.33
C THR A 29 23.83 17.92 -11.12
N TYR A 30 23.37 17.20 -10.08
CA TYR A 30 22.93 17.79 -8.83
C TYR A 30 24.03 18.66 -8.18
N MET A 31 25.27 18.13 -8.03
CA MET A 31 26.38 18.87 -7.44
C MET A 31 26.73 20.13 -8.21
N LYS A 32 26.73 20.05 -9.55
CA LYS A 32 27.04 21.19 -10.42
C LYS A 32 25.95 22.28 -10.29
N LEU A 33 24.71 21.92 -10.40
CA LEU A 33 23.58 22.85 -10.28
C LEU A 33 23.49 23.49 -8.88
N HIS A 34 23.77 22.72 -7.83
CA HIS A 34 23.83 23.23 -6.47
C HIS A 34 24.92 24.28 -6.30
N ASN A 35 26.15 24.00 -6.79
CA ASN A 35 27.25 24.94 -6.77
C ASN A 35 26.96 26.21 -7.60
N GLU A 36 26.32 26.05 -8.75
CA GLU A 36 25.91 27.16 -9.60
C GLU A 36 24.87 28.05 -8.88
N ALA A 37 23.89 27.42 -8.23
CA ALA A 37 22.88 28.15 -7.45
C ALA A 37 23.47 28.96 -6.30
N ILE A 38 24.55 28.48 -5.63
CA ILE A 38 25.27 29.23 -4.61
C ILE A 38 25.93 30.44 -5.25
N LYS A 39 26.74 30.22 -6.29
CA LYS A 39 27.51 31.27 -6.95
C LYS A 39 26.65 32.36 -7.59
N THR A 40 25.46 32.00 -8.07
CA THR A 40 24.51 32.97 -8.65
C THR A 40 23.90 33.87 -7.58
N ARG A 41 23.70 33.35 -6.37
CA ARG A 41 23.13 34.12 -5.25
C ARG A 41 24.21 34.91 -4.49
N ASP A 42 25.36 34.30 -4.30
CA ASP A 42 26.51 34.88 -3.62
C ASP A 42 27.78 34.50 -4.40
N PRO A 43 28.33 35.40 -5.27
CA PRO A 43 29.53 35.14 -6.06
C PRO A 43 30.79 34.80 -5.23
N LEU A 44 30.83 35.24 -3.97
CA LEU A 44 31.93 34.98 -3.03
C LEU A 44 31.61 33.79 -2.10
N GLY A 45 30.41 33.23 -2.17
CA GLY A 45 29.99 32.11 -1.36
C GLY A 45 30.77 30.83 -1.60
N ALA A 46 31.11 30.13 -0.52
CA ALA A 46 31.77 28.81 -0.61
C ALA A 46 30.83 27.78 -1.18
N THR A 47 31.25 27.07 -2.22
CA THR A 47 30.48 25.97 -2.80
C THR A 47 30.51 24.73 -1.92
N MET A 48 29.39 24.02 -1.81
CA MET A 48 29.30 22.81 -1.00
C MET A 48 30.10 21.63 -1.55
N TYR A 49 30.18 21.52 -2.87
CA TYR A 49 30.87 20.42 -3.55
C TYR A 49 32.16 20.89 -4.21
N SER A 50 33.31 20.33 -3.79
CA SER A 50 34.61 20.61 -4.43
C SER A 50 34.66 20.00 -5.83
N GLN A 51 35.47 20.59 -6.72
CA GLN A 51 35.72 20.04 -8.05
C GLN A 51 36.29 18.62 -7.96
N GLN A 52 37.19 18.36 -7.02
CA GLN A 52 37.73 17.02 -6.76
C GLN A 52 36.64 15.99 -6.44
N LYS A 53 35.61 16.37 -5.64
CA LYS A 53 34.52 15.47 -5.35
C LYS A 53 33.71 15.15 -6.60
N ILE A 54 33.44 16.16 -7.42
CA ILE A 54 32.72 15.98 -8.69
C ILE A 54 33.51 15.05 -9.62
N ASP A 55 34.79 15.30 -9.81
CA ASP A 55 35.63 14.51 -10.72
C ASP A 55 35.77 13.06 -10.26
N ASN A 56 35.97 12.83 -8.96
CA ASN A 56 36.06 11.48 -8.40
C ASN A 56 34.69 10.73 -8.47
N THR A 57 33.59 11.44 -8.37
CA THR A 57 32.23 10.83 -8.60
C THR A 57 32.08 10.44 -10.06
N ILE A 58 32.50 11.27 -11.01
CA ILE A 58 32.52 10.96 -12.45
C ILE A 58 33.39 9.74 -12.74
N ALA A 59 34.54 9.66 -12.10
CA ALA A 59 35.48 8.56 -12.27
C ALA A 59 35.03 7.23 -11.64
N GLY A 60 33.87 7.21 -10.93
CA GLY A 60 33.38 6.01 -10.22
C GLY A 60 34.27 5.64 -9.03
N GLY A 61 34.76 6.62 -8.28
CA GLY A 61 35.55 6.41 -7.08
C GLY A 61 34.81 5.65 -5.98
N ASN A 62 35.43 5.44 -4.83
CA ASN A 62 34.84 4.69 -3.73
C ASN A 62 33.44 5.22 -3.37
N PRO A 63 32.37 4.42 -3.52
CA PRO A 63 30.98 4.87 -3.32
C PRO A 63 30.65 5.30 -1.88
N TYR A 64 31.49 4.91 -0.91
CA TYR A 64 31.35 5.37 0.47
C TYR A 64 31.85 6.79 0.67
N VAL A 65 32.78 7.25 -0.19
CA VAL A 65 33.36 8.60 -0.15
C VAL A 65 32.73 9.51 -1.20
N TYR A 66 32.48 8.96 -2.37
CA TYR A 66 31.91 9.65 -3.54
C TYR A 66 30.60 9.02 -3.97
N PRO A 67 29.56 9.07 -3.12
CA PRO A 67 28.26 8.45 -3.42
C PRO A 67 27.61 9.12 -4.64
N ALA A 68 26.98 8.27 -5.46
CA ALA A 68 26.16 8.66 -6.61
C ALA A 68 24.87 7.84 -6.56
N ASN A 69 23.96 8.22 -5.67
CA ASN A 69 22.75 7.45 -5.43
C ASN A 69 21.65 7.79 -6.43
N ASP A 70 21.10 6.78 -7.07
CA ASP A 70 19.74 6.84 -7.57
C ASP A 70 18.79 6.33 -6.46
N TRP A 71 18.29 7.26 -5.66
CA TRP A 71 17.43 6.91 -4.54
C TRP A 71 16.14 6.20 -4.95
N TYR A 72 15.61 6.53 -6.14
CA TYR A 72 14.43 5.84 -6.64
C TYR A 72 14.74 4.37 -6.96
N ASP A 73 15.81 4.12 -7.69
CA ASP A 73 16.21 2.74 -8.04
C ASP A 73 16.65 1.94 -6.80
N ILE A 74 17.28 2.58 -5.81
CA ILE A 74 17.66 1.95 -4.55
C ILE A 74 16.42 1.47 -3.78
N MET A 75 15.34 2.28 -3.75
CA MET A 75 14.22 2.11 -2.84
C MET A 75 13.04 1.37 -3.47
N PHE A 76 12.83 1.47 -4.79
CA PHE A 76 11.64 0.99 -5.45
C PHE A 76 11.92 -0.04 -6.55
N LYS A 77 11.01 -0.99 -6.68
CA LYS A 77 10.91 -1.91 -7.81
C LYS A 77 10.20 -1.22 -8.96
N LYS A 78 10.50 -1.64 -10.18
CA LYS A 78 9.83 -1.13 -11.38
C LYS A 78 8.38 -1.63 -11.52
N GLN A 79 8.00 -2.64 -10.75
CA GLN A 79 6.69 -3.30 -10.86
C GLN A 79 6.12 -3.60 -9.47
N ALA A 80 4.80 -3.49 -9.38
CA ALA A 80 4.00 -3.96 -8.26
C ALA A 80 3.05 -5.06 -8.72
N HIS A 81 2.64 -5.94 -7.81
CA HIS A 81 1.77 -7.08 -8.10
C HIS A 81 0.50 -7.00 -7.28
N SER A 82 -0.63 -7.20 -7.94
CA SER A 82 -1.94 -7.30 -7.30
C SER A 82 -2.64 -8.58 -7.73
N ARG A 83 -3.41 -9.18 -6.81
CA ARG A 83 -4.20 -10.37 -7.04
C ARG A 83 -5.62 -10.14 -6.59
N ARG A 84 -6.57 -10.65 -7.37
CA ARG A 84 -7.98 -10.60 -7.04
C ARG A 84 -8.63 -11.95 -7.27
N LEU A 85 -9.37 -12.42 -6.27
CA LEU A 85 -10.22 -13.59 -6.36
C LEU A 85 -11.66 -13.16 -6.07
N ASN A 86 -12.56 -13.43 -6.99
CA ASN A 86 -13.98 -13.20 -6.82
C ASN A 86 -14.73 -14.53 -6.95
N PHE A 87 -15.71 -14.75 -6.09
CA PHE A 87 -16.69 -15.80 -6.30
C PHE A 87 -18.10 -15.26 -6.12
N ASN A 88 -19.04 -15.83 -6.89
CA ASN A 88 -20.46 -15.56 -6.81
C ASN A 88 -21.21 -16.89 -6.75
N LEU A 89 -22.04 -17.04 -5.75
CA LEU A 89 -22.93 -18.18 -5.60
C LEU A 89 -24.36 -17.68 -5.56
N SER A 90 -25.18 -18.13 -6.48
CA SER A 90 -26.61 -17.78 -6.54
C SER A 90 -27.46 -19.00 -6.78
N GLY A 91 -28.64 -18.97 -6.24
CA GLY A 91 -29.61 -20.05 -6.44
C GLY A 91 -30.88 -19.78 -5.65
N GLY A 92 -31.87 -20.64 -5.80
CA GLY A 92 -33.09 -20.53 -5.04
C GLY A 92 -34.18 -21.48 -5.49
N GLY A 93 -35.12 -21.66 -4.62
CA GLY A 93 -36.31 -22.43 -4.82
C GLY A 93 -37.54 -21.75 -4.20
N LYS A 94 -38.62 -22.48 -4.07
CA LYS A 94 -39.88 -21.95 -3.54
C LYS A 94 -39.77 -21.42 -2.09
N VAL A 95 -38.85 -21.97 -1.28
CA VAL A 95 -38.69 -21.61 0.14
C VAL A 95 -37.67 -20.50 0.35
N ALA A 96 -36.53 -20.54 -0.37
CA ALA A 96 -35.50 -19.57 -0.19
C ALA A 96 -34.75 -19.26 -1.51
N SER A 97 -34.27 -18.04 -1.64
CA SER A 97 -33.33 -17.62 -2.68
C SER A 97 -32.14 -16.91 -2.06
N TYR A 98 -30.98 -17.11 -2.63
CA TYR A 98 -29.74 -16.56 -2.10
C TYR A 98 -28.81 -16.03 -3.20
N TYR A 99 -28.06 -15.00 -2.83
CA TYR A 99 -26.96 -14.45 -3.62
C TYR A 99 -25.80 -14.12 -2.67
N ILE A 100 -24.72 -14.86 -2.78
CA ILE A 100 -23.55 -14.74 -1.93
C ILE A 100 -22.37 -14.37 -2.81
N THR A 101 -21.61 -13.35 -2.46
CA THR A 101 -20.38 -12.96 -3.16
C THR A 101 -19.25 -12.84 -2.17
N GLY A 102 -18.06 -13.27 -2.59
CA GLY A 102 -16.83 -13.03 -1.87
C GLY A 102 -15.77 -12.47 -2.79
N THR A 103 -15.01 -11.52 -2.27
CA THR A 103 -13.88 -10.91 -2.97
C THR A 103 -12.67 -10.91 -2.04
N TYR A 104 -11.56 -11.39 -2.53
CA TYR A 104 -10.25 -11.22 -1.93
C TYR A 104 -9.38 -10.40 -2.86
N ASN A 105 -8.83 -9.29 -2.37
CA ASN A 105 -7.83 -8.48 -3.04
C ASN A 105 -6.56 -8.49 -2.23
N SER A 106 -5.42 -8.65 -2.89
CA SER A 106 -4.09 -8.52 -2.30
C SER A 106 -3.26 -7.57 -3.17
N ASP A 107 -2.98 -6.38 -2.64
CA ASP A 107 -2.21 -5.35 -3.30
C ASP A 107 -0.85 -5.22 -2.61
N LYS A 108 0.22 -5.40 -3.37
CA LYS A 108 1.59 -5.25 -2.88
C LYS A 108 2.20 -3.98 -3.43
N GLY A 109 2.90 -3.24 -2.57
CA GLY A 109 3.67 -2.08 -2.98
C GLY A 109 4.91 -2.45 -3.81
N ASN A 110 5.60 -1.43 -4.28
CA ASN A 110 6.80 -1.57 -5.08
C ASN A 110 8.10 -1.28 -4.33
N GLN A 111 8.07 -1.15 -2.98
CA GLN A 111 9.29 -0.96 -2.21
C GLN A 111 10.18 -2.19 -2.26
N LYS A 112 11.49 -1.98 -2.32
CA LYS A 112 12.47 -3.06 -2.23
C LYS A 112 12.60 -3.52 -0.77
N VAL A 113 12.68 -4.83 -0.58
CA VAL A 113 12.97 -5.47 0.70
C VAL A 113 14.26 -6.25 0.49
N ASP A 114 15.33 -5.84 1.13
CA ASP A 114 16.69 -6.38 0.94
C ASP A 114 17.16 -7.30 2.08
N GLY A 115 16.30 -7.52 3.10
CA GLY A 115 16.61 -8.40 4.22
C GLY A 115 17.53 -7.80 5.28
N VAL A 116 17.86 -6.51 5.19
CA VAL A 116 18.64 -5.81 6.22
C VAL A 116 17.82 -5.67 7.50
N SER A 117 16.50 -5.49 7.39
CA SER A 117 15.58 -5.56 8.52
C SER A 117 14.94 -6.95 8.63
N ASN A 118 14.57 -7.35 9.85
CA ASN A 118 13.92 -8.64 10.13
C ASN A 118 12.40 -8.61 9.89
N PHE A 119 11.89 -7.57 9.24
CA PHE A 119 10.46 -7.40 8.89
C PHE A 119 10.31 -6.97 7.44
N ASN A 120 9.11 -7.19 6.90
CA ASN A 120 8.76 -6.74 5.56
C ASN A 120 8.24 -5.30 5.63
N ASN A 121 9.02 -4.37 5.12
CA ASN A 121 8.67 -2.95 5.04
C ASN A 121 7.90 -2.56 3.78
N ASN A 122 7.65 -3.49 2.85
CA ASN A 122 6.84 -3.20 1.68
C ASN A 122 5.35 -3.09 2.06
N VAL A 123 4.62 -2.25 1.36
CA VAL A 123 3.16 -2.18 1.50
C VAL A 123 2.55 -3.52 1.09
N ASN A 124 1.70 -4.05 1.96
CA ASN A 124 0.87 -5.21 1.71
C ASN A 124 -0.53 -4.92 2.26
N LEU A 125 -1.49 -4.87 1.36
CA LEU A 125 -2.89 -4.59 1.66
C LEU A 125 -3.73 -5.77 1.24
N ASN A 126 -4.32 -6.48 2.20
CA ASN A 126 -5.25 -7.56 1.95
C ASN A 126 -6.65 -7.11 2.33
N ARG A 127 -7.59 -7.23 1.40
CA ARG A 127 -8.99 -6.85 1.61
C ARG A 127 -9.90 -8.03 1.30
N TYR A 128 -10.78 -8.34 2.25
CA TYR A 128 -11.77 -9.39 2.16
C TYR A 128 -13.16 -8.77 2.24
N ILE A 129 -14.00 -9.06 1.26
CA ILE A 129 -15.39 -8.58 1.21
C ILE A 129 -16.28 -9.79 1.07
N LEU A 130 -17.21 -9.96 1.99
CA LEU A 130 -18.24 -10.98 1.92
C LEU A 130 -19.61 -10.31 1.96
N ARG A 131 -20.43 -10.58 0.96
CA ARG A 131 -21.81 -10.13 0.90
C ARG A 131 -22.75 -11.33 0.78
N SER A 132 -23.78 -11.35 1.58
CA SER A 132 -24.82 -12.38 1.55
C SER A 132 -26.19 -11.71 1.54
N ASN A 133 -27.01 -12.05 0.55
CA ASN A 133 -28.42 -11.66 0.47
C ASN A 133 -29.22 -12.94 0.40
N VAL A 134 -30.07 -13.18 1.40
CA VAL A 134 -30.94 -14.34 1.47
C VAL A 134 -32.37 -13.88 1.71
N ASN A 135 -33.27 -14.37 0.88
CA ASN A 135 -34.72 -14.15 1.03
C ASN A 135 -35.37 -15.48 1.32
N PHE A 136 -36.25 -15.48 2.31
CA PHE A 136 -37.00 -16.64 2.74
C PHE A 136 -38.51 -16.39 2.56
N ASN A 137 -39.20 -17.27 1.89
CA ASN A 137 -40.67 -17.34 1.88
C ASN A 137 -41.11 -18.19 3.10
N VAL A 138 -41.22 -17.54 4.26
CA VAL A 138 -41.56 -18.22 5.54
C VAL A 138 -42.94 -18.85 5.45
N THR A 139 -43.89 -18.10 4.88
CA THR A 139 -45.24 -18.58 4.51
C THR A 139 -45.62 -18.02 3.14
N ARG A 140 -46.81 -18.31 2.65
CA ARG A 140 -47.34 -17.69 1.42
C ARG A 140 -47.57 -16.17 1.56
N ALA A 141 -47.75 -15.70 2.79
CA ALA A 141 -48.00 -14.30 3.11
C ALA A 141 -46.85 -13.61 3.82
N THR A 142 -45.78 -14.34 4.23
CA THR A 142 -44.66 -13.80 5.02
C THR A 142 -43.35 -14.03 4.30
N THR A 143 -42.62 -12.94 4.03
CA THR A 143 -41.28 -12.99 3.47
C THR A 143 -40.29 -12.37 4.47
N ALA A 144 -39.16 -13.04 4.72
CA ALA A 144 -38.04 -12.51 5.50
C ALA A 144 -36.81 -12.34 4.59
N SER A 145 -36.08 -11.26 4.77
CA SER A 145 -34.83 -11.03 4.05
C SER A 145 -33.70 -10.74 5.03
N VAL A 146 -32.57 -11.38 4.82
CA VAL A 146 -31.34 -11.14 5.58
C VAL A 146 -30.25 -10.68 4.59
N ARG A 147 -29.65 -9.52 4.86
CA ARG A 147 -28.56 -8.97 4.07
C ARG A 147 -27.39 -8.71 4.98
N LEU A 148 -26.24 -9.31 4.66
CA LEU A 148 -25.01 -9.17 5.41
C LEU A 148 -23.90 -8.64 4.49
N LEU A 149 -23.09 -7.74 5.01
CA LEU A 149 -21.87 -7.27 4.37
C LEU A 149 -20.76 -7.22 5.42
N GLY A 150 -19.67 -7.94 5.18
CA GLY A 150 -18.45 -7.85 5.95
C GLY A 150 -17.33 -7.35 5.05
N CYS A 151 -16.60 -6.32 5.50
CA CYS A 151 -15.40 -5.81 4.87
C CYS A 151 -14.27 -5.85 5.89
N PHE A 152 -13.23 -6.60 5.60
CA PHE A 152 -12.04 -6.73 6.44
C PHE A 152 -10.83 -6.28 5.64
N GLU A 153 -9.97 -5.53 6.27
CA GLU A 153 -8.77 -4.99 5.66
C GLU A 153 -7.59 -5.16 6.60
N ASP A 154 -6.54 -5.84 6.12
CA ASP A 154 -5.27 -5.98 6.82
C ASP A 154 -4.20 -5.23 6.03
N TYR A 155 -3.57 -4.29 6.69
CA TYR A 155 -2.49 -3.48 6.14
C TYR A 155 -1.19 -3.72 6.89
N SER A 156 -0.10 -3.86 6.14
CA SER A 156 1.26 -3.69 6.66
C SER A 156 2.08 -2.84 5.68
N GLY A 157 3.03 -2.07 6.19
CA GLY A 157 3.85 -1.20 5.34
C GLY A 157 4.79 -0.31 6.15
N PRO A 158 5.49 0.63 5.48
CA PRO A 158 6.41 1.54 6.14
C PRO A 158 5.74 2.34 7.25
N LEU A 159 6.49 2.62 8.32
CA LEU A 159 5.97 3.31 9.50
C LEU A 159 5.27 4.63 9.17
N ASP A 160 5.87 5.42 8.27
CA ASP A 160 5.35 6.73 7.85
C ASP A 160 4.41 6.65 6.62
N GLY A 161 4.16 5.45 6.11
CA GLY A 161 3.37 5.22 4.90
C GLY A 161 4.16 5.40 3.59
N GLY A 162 3.65 4.80 2.51
CA GLY A 162 4.32 4.80 1.20
C GLY A 162 4.46 6.17 0.57
N ASP A 163 3.43 7.03 0.68
CA ASP A 163 3.44 8.37 0.10
C ASP A 163 4.49 9.28 0.72
N ASN A 164 4.66 9.22 2.04
CA ASN A 164 5.68 10.00 2.73
C ASN A 164 7.08 9.49 2.40
N LEU A 165 7.26 8.17 2.30
CA LEU A 165 8.52 7.59 1.86
C LEU A 165 8.87 8.05 0.44
N TYR A 166 7.92 8.05 -0.49
CA TYR A 166 8.11 8.55 -1.85
C TYR A 166 8.55 10.02 -1.86
N LYS A 167 7.89 10.89 -1.09
CA LYS A 167 8.29 12.30 -0.96
C LYS A 167 9.71 12.46 -0.41
N LYS A 168 10.11 11.63 0.55
CA LYS A 168 11.46 11.62 1.11
C LYS A 168 12.50 11.24 0.06
N VAL A 169 12.20 10.24 -0.77
CA VAL A 169 13.06 9.83 -1.89
C VAL A 169 13.24 10.96 -2.90
N MET A 170 12.12 11.61 -3.30
CA MET A 170 12.18 12.72 -4.26
C MET A 170 12.98 13.94 -3.77
N ASN A 171 13.11 14.14 -2.46
CA ASN A 171 13.83 15.25 -1.85
C ASN A 171 15.21 14.85 -1.32
N ALA A 172 15.64 13.61 -1.51
CA ALA A 172 16.91 13.14 -0.98
C ALA A 172 18.09 13.61 -1.81
N ASN A 173 19.16 13.98 -1.12
CA ASN A 173 20.41 14.39 -1.77
C ASN A 173 21.15 13.16 -2.32
N PRO A 174 21.47 13.11 -3.63
CA PRO A 174 22.09 11.94 -4.24
C PRO A 174 23.60 11.80 -3.99
N ALA A 175 24.26 12.85 -3.46
CA ALA A 175 25.73 12.96 -3.44
C ALA A 175 26.35 13.07 -2.05
N LEU A 176 25.57 12.99 -0.96
CA LEU A 176 26.11 13.24 0.39
C LEU A 176 26.61 11.99 1.10
N PHE A 177 25.85 10.92 1.08
CA PHE A 177 26.14 9.68 1.80
C PHE A 177 25.51 8.47 1.10
N PRO A 178 26.06 7.26 1.28
CA PRO A 178 25.42 6.03 0.81
C PRO A 178 24.19 5.68 1.68
N PRO A 179 23.31 4.76 1.25
CA PRO A 179 22.21 4.29 2.07
C PRO A 179 22.64 3.75 3.43
N TYR A 180 23.69 2.96 3.43
CA TYR A 180 24.32 2.40 4.63
C TYR A 180 25.78 2.04 4.34
N TYR A 181 26.55 1.85 5.41
CA TYR A 181 27.90 1.34 5.38
C TYR A 181 27.93 -0.12 5.81
N LEU A 182 28.78 -0.92 5.18
CA LEU A 182 29.09 -2.25 5.68
C LEU A 182 29.99 -2.10 6.92
N PRO A 183 29.84 -2.98 7.93
CA PRO A 183 30.71 -2.98 9.08
C PRO A 183 32.17 -3.17 8.66
N ASP A 184 33.03 -2.29 9.12
CA ASP A 184 34.48 -2.40 9.00
C ASP A 184 35.07 -3.10 10.24
N GLU A 185 36.40 -3.23 10.31
CA GLU A 185 37.06 -3.91 11.42
C GLU A 185 36.77 -3.23 12.77
N ALA A 186 36.63 -1.90 12.79
CA ALA A 186 36.26 -1.15 14.00
C ALA A 186 34.80 -1.35 14.42
N ASN A 187 33.92 -1.61 13.49
CA ASN A 187 32.47 -1.71 13.69
C ASN A 187 31.91 -3.14 13.55
N LYS A 188 32.78 -4.16 13.48
CA LYS A 188 32.36 -5.56 13.22
C LYS A 188 31.43 -6.15 14.25
N TYR A 189 31.36 -5.60 15.44
CA TYR A 189 30.45 -6.05 16.52
C TYR A 189 29.19 -5.19 16.64
N THR A 190 29.00 -4.23 15.74
CA THR A 190 27.80 -3.38 15.75
C THR A 190 26.57 -4.19 15.38
N GLN A 191 25.54 -4.18 16.22
CA GLN A 191 24.33 -4.96 16.05
C GLN A 191 23.24 -4.25 15.24
N HIS A 192 23.47 -3.02 14.81
CA HIS A 192 22.54 -2.22 14.02
C HIS A 192 23.17 -1.73 12.73
N VAL A 193 22.32 -1.38 11.77
CA VAL A 193 22.74 -0.87 10.46
C VAL A 193 23.45 0.48 10.63
N LEU A 194 24.59 0.63 9.98
CA LEU A 194 25.35 1.88 9.95
C LEU A 194 24.81 2.75 8.80
N PHE A 195 23.75 3.48 9.05
CA PHE A 195 23.14 4.34 8.05
C PHE A 195 24.04 5.49 7.65
N GLY A 196 24.06 5.80 6.35
CA GLY A 196 24.72 6.98 5.83
C GLY A 196 24.10 8.26 6.39
N ASN A 197 24.95 9.21 6.71
CA ASN A 197 24.55 10.48 7.30
C ASN A 197 25.56 11.59 6.96
N ALA A 198 25.13 12.84 7.03
CA ALA A 198 25.97 14.02 6.86
C ALA A 198 25.47 15.15 7.76
N ASP A 199 26.40 16.06 8.11
CA ASP A 199 26.12 17.32 8.77
C ASP A 199 25.26 17.18 10.04
N LYS A 200 25.67 16.28 10.95
CA LYS A 200 24.99 16.01 12.24
C LYS A 200 23.51 15.61 12.06
N ALA A 201 23.22 14.79 11.07
CA ALA A 201 21.88 14.30 10.76
C ALA A 201 20.88 15.36 10.25
N GLN A 202 21.36 16.48 9.70
CA GLN A 202 20.48 17.45 9.06
C GLN A 202 19.83 16.93 7.78
N TYR A 203 20.47 15.97 7.12
CA TYR A 203 19.97 15.35 5.89
C TYR A 203 19.32 14.01 6.20
N MET A 204 18.09 13.86 5.74
CA MET A 204 17.33 12.62 5.91
C MET A 204 17.86 11.54 4.96
N ASN A 205 18.09 10.34 5.49
CA ASN A 205 18.39 9.15 4.73
C ASN A 205 17.10 8.39 4.43
N PRO A 206 16.60 8.36 3.17
CA PRO A 206 15.33 7.68 2.84
C PRO A 206 15.36 6.18 3.14
N TYR A 207 16.51 5.54 2.97
CA TYR A 207 16.70 4.12 3.25
C TYR A 207 16.51 3.83 4.77
N ALA A 208 17.14 4.64 5.63
CA ALA A 208 16.96 4.53 7.06
C ALA A 208 15.47 4.70 7.46
N GLU A 209 14.79 5.65 6.83
CA GLU A 209 13.36 5.88 7.03
C GLU A 209 12.48 4.69 6.61
N MET A 210 12.87 3.98 5.54
CA MET A 210 12.18 2.79 5.08
C MET A 210 12.33 1.61 6.05
N VAL A 211 13.53 1.42 6.61
CA VAL A 211 13.85 0.24 7.43
C VAL A 211 13.80 0.48 8.94
N LYS A 212 13.45 1.70 9.39
CA LYS A 212 13.35 2.02 10.83
C LYS A 212 12.22 1.31 11.56
N GLY A 213 11.23 0.82 10.85
CA GLY A 213 10.08 0.12 11.43
C GLY A 213 8.97 -0.08 10.41
N TYR A 214 7.90 -0.71 10.87
CA TYR A 214 6.71 -0.96 10.08
C TYR A 214 5.46 -0.60 10.86
N LYS A 215 4.35 -0.46 10.16
CA LYS A 215 3.03 -0.22 10.71
C LYS A 215 2.10 -1.33 10.23
N GLU A 216 1.35 -1.89 11.16
CA GLU A 216 0.27 -2.84 10.87
C GLU A 216 -1.02 -2.35 11.51
N TYR A 217 -2.12 -2.56 10.80
CA TYR A 217 -3.45 -2.40 11.35
C TYR A 217 -4.45 -3.28 10.62
N SER A 218 -5.52 -3.64 11.32
CA SER A 218 -6.67 -4.33 10.75
C SER A 218 -7.92 -3.52 11.01
N THR A 219 -8.77 -3.42 10.00
CA THR A 219 -10.10 -2.83 10.12
C THR A 219 -11.18 -3.83 9.76
N SER A 220 -12.31 -3.76 10.46
CA SER A 220 -13.45 -4.61 10.17
C SER A 220 -14.73 -3.78 10.20
N ASN A 221 -15.45 -3.78 9.08
CA ASN A 221 -16.74 -3.12 8.94
C ASN A 221 -17.80 -4.17 8.63
N MET A 222 -18.80 -4.26 9.48
CA MET A 222 -19.89 -5.21 9.32
C MET A 222 -21.22 -4.47 9.28
N PHE A 223 -22.08 -4.88 8.33
CA PHE A 223 -23.43 -4.38 8.17
C PHE A 223 -24.38 -5.56 8.13
N ALA A 224 -25.47 -5.47 8.87
CA ALA A 224 -26.53 -6.45 8.84
C ALA A 224 -27.87 -5.75 8.72
N GLN A 225 -28.71 -6.27 7.85
CA GLN A 225 -30.08 -5.84 7.67
C GLN A 225 -30.98 -7.05 7.76
N PHE A 226 -32.03 -6.92 8.56
CA PHE A 226 -33.13 -7.85 8.62
C PHE A 226 -34.40 -7.13 8.19
N GLU A 227 -35.19 -7.77 7.33
CA GLU A 227 -36.43 -7.24 6.82
C GLU A 227 -37.50 -8.33 6.89
N LEU A 228 -38.66 -7.97 7.36
CA LEU A 228 -39.84 -8.82 7.41
C LEU A 228 -41.00 -8.11 6.70
N GLU A 229 -41.61 -8.80 5.76
CA GLU A 229 -42.79 -8.32 5.06
C GLU A 229 -43.92 -9.33 5.29
N GLN A 230 -45.10 -8.82 5.73
CA GLN A 230 -46.31 -9.57 5.96
C GLN A 230 -47.42 -9.03 5.08
N LYS A 231 -47.97 -9.85 4.19
CA LYS A 231 -49.20 -9.55 3.45
C LYS A 231 -50.37 -9.72 4.35
N LEU A 232 -51.28 -8.75 4.36
CA LEU A 232 -52.48 -8.69 5.18
C LEU A 232 -53.74 -8.70 4.31
N ASP A 233 -53.69 -9.43 3.18
CA ASP A 233 -54.79 -9.57 2.23
C ASP A 233 -56.05 -10.13 2.89
N PHE A 234 -55.92 -10.81 4.04
CA PHE A 234 -57.05 -11.30 4.84
C PHE A 234 -57.80 -10.18 5.57
N ILE A 235 -57.22 -8.97 5.68
CA ILE A 235 -57.87 -7.77 6.21
C ILE A 235 -58.39 -6.92 5.07
N THR A 236 -57.50 -6.60 4.10
CA THR A 236 -57.79 -5.79 2.92
C THR A 236 -56.87 -6.21 1.81
N GLU A 237 -57.41 -6.46 0.62
CA GLU A 237 -56.65 -6.86 -0.56
C GLU A 237 -55.58 -5.83 -0.89
N GLY A 238 -54.33 -6.28 -1.09
CA GLY A 238 -53.16 -5.46 -1.38
C GLY A 238 -52.50 -4.78 -0.15
N LEU A 239 -53.08 -4.97 1.06
CA LEU A 239 -52.44 -4.43 2.29
C LEU A 239 -51.21 -5.27 2.64
N SER A 240 -50.09 -4.60 2.97
CA SER A 240 -48.89 -5.24 3.51
C SER A 240 -48.27 -4.40 4.61
N LEU A 241 -47.59 -5.07 5.54
CA LEU A 241 -46.78 -4.45 6.59
C LEU A 241 -45.32 -4.87 6.39
N ARG A 242 -44.43 -3.89 6.42
CA ARG A 242 -42.99 -4.12 6.29
C ARG A 242 -42.24 -3.55 7.48
N GLY A 243 -41.44 -4.39 8.15
CA GLY A 243 -40.52 -4.03 9.20
C GLY A 243 -39.09 -4.19 8.73
N LEU A 244 -38.23 -3.24 9.07
CA LEU A 244 -36.81 -3.23 8.68
C LEU A 244 -35.93 -2.84 9.88
N PHE A 245 -34.90 -3.65 10.12
CA PHE A 245 -33.88 -3.41 11.13
C PHE A 245 -32.50 -3.41 10.49
N ASN A 246 -31.70 -2.38 10.77
CA ASN A 246 -30.32 -2.27 10.31
C ASN A 246 -29.37 -2.11 11.49
N THR A 247 -28.20 -2.72 11.41
CA THR A 247 -27.09 -2.50 12.34
C THR A 247 -25.77 -2.44 11.59
N SER A 248 -24.83 -1.67 12.12
CA SER A 248 -23.46 -1.58 11.63
C SER A 248 -22.49 -1.62 12.80
N ARG A 249 -21.31 -2.21 12.55
CA ARG A 249 -20.19 -2.23 13.49
C ARG A 249 -18.92 -1.90 12.72
N TYR A 250 -18.12 -0.99 13.31
CA TYR A 250 -16.81 -0.55 12.83
C TYR A 250 -15.72 -0.97 13.79
#